data_90c1dfa914af356a6e3ef485e387b8d8
#
_entry.id   90c1dfa914af356a6e3ef485e387b8d8
#
_cell.length_a   1.000
_cell.length_b   1.000
_cell.length_c   1.000
_cell.angle_alpha   90.00
_cell.angle_beta   90.00
_cell.angle_gamma   90.00
#
_symmetry.space_group_name_H-M   'P 1'
#
loop_
_entity.id
_entity.type
_entity.pdbx_description
1 polymer ?
#
loop_
_entity_poly.entity_id
_entity_poly.type
_entity_poly.pdbx_seq_one_letter_code
_entity_poly.pdbx_strand_id
1 'polypeptide(L)'
;MKPILICGKRNSGKSELFERLIKELKAPLYGFVTCITSTDSEGRHHIHMFDINDKARVPSEDNLITICKRTEREVRLDTFNGLGVRLIQSARPGGVLVMDELGFIETGAVAFCREVFNAFEGPVPVIATVRETGPETGFLDKVQGYPGARLYRITEDNREELYKELLFVIRGLKP
;
A
#
# COMPACT_ATOMS: atom_id res chain seq x y z
N MET A 1 -14.09 5.44 -9.14
CA MET A 1 -14.53 4.09 -8.64
C MET A 1 -14.18 4.00 -7.16
N LYS A 2 -14.95 3.21 -6.34
CA LYS A 2 -14.67 3.11 -4.90
C LYS A 2 -13.35 2.37 -4.65
N PRO A 3 -12.40 2.91 -3.87
CA PRO A 3 -11.17 2.21 -3.55
C PRO A 3 -11.45 0.93 -2.74
N ILE A 4 -10.67 -0.11 -3.01
CA ILE A 4 -10.68 -1.39 -2.29
C ILE A 4 -9.53 -1.37 -1.30
N LEU A 5 -9.85 -1.44 -0.01
CA LEU A 5 -8.88 -1.39 1.07
C LEU A 5 -8.85 -2.72 1.82
N ILE A 6 -7.69 -3.37 1.88
CA ILE A 6 -7.46 -4.62 2.60
C ILE A 6 -6.73 -4.30 3.90
N CYS A 7 -7.47 -4.28 5.00
CA CYS A 7 -6.96 -3.89 6.32
C CYS A 7 -6.68 -5.12 7.19
N GLY A 8 -5.62 -5.07 8.00
CA GLY A 8 -5.33 -6.11 8.99
C GLY A 8 -4.04 -5.86 9.75
N LYS A 9 -3.85 -6.63 10.80
CA LYS A 9 -2.66 -6.59 11.66
C LYS A 9 -1.39 -6.96 10.89
N ARG A 10 -0.24 -6.65 11.48
CA ARG A 10 1.03 -7.19 10.99
C ARG A 10 0.96 -8.72 10.98
N ASN A 11 1.50 -9.35 9.94
CA ASN A 11 1.52 -10.80 9.75
C ASN A 11 0.13 -11.47 9.59
N SER A 12 -0.93 -10.72 9.35
CA SER A 12 -2.27 -11.30 9.08
C SER A 12 -2.38 -11.96 7.69
N GLY A 13 -1.33 -11.88 6.85
CA GLY A 13 -1.34 -12.41 5.48
C GLY A 13 -1.78 -11.41 4.41
N LYS A 14 -1.83 -10.10 4.73
CA LYS A 14 -2.22 -9.04 3.77
C LYS A 14 -1.41 -9.10 2.47
N SER A 15 -0.07 -9.09 2.57
CA SER A 15 0.79 -9.04 1.39
C SER A 15 0.68 -10.30 0.54
N GLU A 16 0.55 -11.48 1.17
CA GLU A 16 0.30 -12.73 0.44
C GLU A 16 -1.04 -12.70 -0.30
N LEU A 17 -2.11 -12.30 0.38
CA LEU A 17 -3.43 -12.13 -0.23
C LEU A 17 -3.37 -11.13 -1.38
N PHE A 18 -2.72 -9.99 -1.16
CA PHE A 18 -2.58 -8.93 -2.15
C PHE A 18 -1.81 -9.42 -3.39
N GLU A 19 -0.66 -10.08 -3.20
CA GLU A 19 0.12 -10.65 -4.32
C GLU A 19 -0.68 -11.67 -5.14
N ARG A 20 -1.49 -12.50 -4.49
CA ARG A 20 -2.39 -13.43 -5.18
C ARG A 20 -3.43 -12.69 -6.01
N LEU A 21 -4.03 -11.64 -5.45
CA LEU A 21 -5.08 -10.86 -6.10
C LEU A 21 -4.54 -10.09 -7.32
N ILE A 22 -3.40 -9.39 -7.19
CA ILE A 22 -2.86 -8.59 -8.30
C ILE A 22 -2.42 -9.44 -9.49
N LYS A 23 -2.01 -10.70 -9.27
CA LYS A 23 -1.70 -11.67 -10.35
C LYS A 23 -2.92 -12.02 -11.22
N GLU A 24 -4.12 -11.89 -10.67
CA GLU A 24 -5.37 -12.15 -11.38
C GLU A 24 -5.86 -10.95 -12.22
N LEU A 25 -5.28 -9.77 -11.99
CA LEU A 25 -5.61 -8.57 -12.76
C LEU A 25 -5.00 -8.67 -14.17
N LYS A 26 -5.86 -8.46 -15.17
CA LYS A 26 -5.46 -8.46 -16.60
C LYS A 26 -5.18 -7.04 -17.13
N ALA A 27 -5.10 -6.06 -16.25
CA ALA A 27 -4.87 -4.65 -16.56
C ALA A 27 -3.43 -4.25 -16.20
N PRO A 28 -2.87 -3.21 -16.83
CA PRO A 28 -1.62 -2.61 -16.39
C PRO A 28 -1.68 -2.19 -14.93
N LEU A 29 -0.63 -2.49 -14.16
CA LEU A 29 -0.51 -2.09 -12.77
C LEU A 29 0.36 -0.84 -12.65
N TYR A 30 -0.04 0.06 -11.76
CA TYR A 30 0.68 1.27 -11.39
C TYR A 30 0.81 1.34 -9.87
N GLY A 31 1.70 2.18 -9.37
CA GLY A 31 1.87 2.39 -7.94
C GLY A 31 3.07 1.64 -7.36
N PHE A 32 2.97 1.25 -6.10
CA PHE A 32 4.13 0.80 -5.35
C PHE A 32 3.87 -0.39 -4.45
N VAL A 33 4.99 -1.05 -4.10
CA VAL A 33 5.10 -1.99 -3.00
C VAL A 33 6.20 -1.54 -2.05
N THR A 34 6.04 -1.86 -0.76
CA THR A 34 7.07 -1.64 0.26
C THR A 34 7.51 -2.97 0.86
N CYS A 35 8.80 -3.15 1.07
CA CYS A 35 9.30 -4.36 1.69
C CYS A 35 10.55 -4.12 2.55
N ILE A 36 10.74 -4.99 3.54
CA ILE A 36 12.00 -5.08 4.29
C ILE A 36 13.03 -5.71 3.36
N THR A 37 14.11 -4.99 3.06
CA THR A 37 15.16 -5.46 2.16
C THR A 37 16.39 -5.98 2.91
N SER A 38 16.63 -5.47 4.11
CA SER A 38 17.75 -5.88 4.95
C SER A 38 17.45 -5.65 6.43
N THR A 39 18.26 -6.29 7.27
CA THR A 39 18.32 -6.02 8.70
C THR A 39 19.78 -5.86 9.06
N ASP A 40 20.16 -4.74 9.69
CA ASP A 40 21.53 -4.47 10.05
C ASP A 40 21.99 -5.21 11.33
N SER A 41 23.25 -5.03 11.70
CA SER A 41 23.86 -5.69 12.89
C SER A 41 23.21 -5.26 14.22
N GLU A 42 22.52 -4.13 14.25
CA GLU A 42 21.76 -3.65 15.40
C GLU A 42 20.32 -4.17 15.43
N GLY A 43 19.91 -4.93 14.41
CA GLY A 43 18.56 -5.46 14.26
C GLY A 43 17.54 -4.42 13.78
N ARG A 44 18.00 -3.34 13.12
CA ARG A 44 17.14 -2.35 12.48
C ARG A 44 16.76 -2.83 11.09
N HIS A 45 15.48 -2.76 10.75
CA HIS A 45 14.97 -3.11 9.43
C HIS A 45 15.03 -1.92 8.51
N HIS A 46 15.59 -2.12 7.31
CA HIS A 46 15.59 -1.16 6.23
C HIS A 46 14.40 -1.48 5.31
N ILE A 47 13.49 -0.53 5.16
CA ILE A 47 12.29 -0.68 4.35
C ILE A 47 12.37 0.25 3.14
N HIS A 48 12.18 -0.32 1.96
CA HIS A 48 12.25 0.41 0.69
C HIS A 48 10.92 0.35 -0.05
N MET A 49 10.70 1.38 -0.87
CA MET A 49 9.56 1.49 -1.78
C MET A 49 10.02 1.23 -3.21
N PHE A 50 9.26 0.44 -3.94
CA PHE A 50 9.55 0.09 -5.33
C PHE A 50 8.30 0.27 -6.20
N ASP A 51 8.52 0.61 -7.47
CA ASP A 51 7.46 0.48 -8.47
C ASP A 51 6.93 -0.96 -8.46
N ILE A 52 5.61 -1.13 -8.58
CA ILE A 52 4.97 -2.44 -8.60
C ILE A 52 5.52 -3.34 -9.72
N ASN A 53 5.99 -2.75 -10.81
CA ASN A 53 6.54 -3.45 -11.97
C ASN A 53 8.06 -3.69 -11.88
N ASP A 54 8.75 -3.10 -10.90
CA ASP A 54 10.18 -3.33 -10.68
C ASP A 54 10.41 -4.73 -10.12
N LYS A 55 10.82 -5.65 -11.01
CA LYS A 55 11.12 -7.04 -10.63
C LYS A 55 12.47 -7.18 -9.90
N ALA A 56 13.39 -6.27 -10.13
CA ALA A 56 14.74 -6.33 -9.56
C ALA A 56 14.74 -5.87 -8.10
N ARG A 57 13.90 -4.89 -7.75
CA ARG A 57 13.74 -4.30 -6.41
C ARG A 57 15.09 -4.00 -5.75
N VAL A 58 15.96 -3.28 -6.46
CA VAL A 58 17.28 -2.93 -5.97
C VAL A 58 17.19 -1.82 -4.90
N PRO A 59 17.60 -2.09 -3.64
CA PRO A 59 17.60 -1.09 -2.59
C PRO A 59 18.63 0.01 -2.86
N SER A 60 18.25 1.27 -2.59
CA SER A 60 19.12 2.44 -2.68
C SER A 60 18.64 3.52 -1.69
N GLU A 61 19.46 4.55 -1.47
CA GLU A 61 19.03 5.71 -0.66
C GLU A 61 17.82 6.42 -1.28
N ASP A 62 17.66 6.41 -2.60
CA ASP A 62 16.56 7.09 -3.30
C ASP A 62 15.19 6.43 -3.09
N ASN A 63 15.18 5.16 -2.71
CA ASN A 63 13.94 4.42 -2.44
C ASN A 63 13.81 3.92 -1.00
N LEU A 64 14.75 4.28 -0.12
CA LEU A 64 14.65 4.03 1.32
C LEU A 64 13.55 4.90 1.93
N ILE A 65 12.57 4.29 2.60
CA ILE A 65 11.46 5.01 3.25
C ILE A 65 11.59 5.05 4.77
N THR A 66 12.19 4.04 5.38
CA THR A 66 12.42 4.04 6.83
C THR A 66 13.48 3.02 7.25
N ILE A 67 14.16 3.36 8.34
CA ILE A 67 14.97 2.44 9.14
C ILE A 67 14.29 2.34 10.50
N CYS A 68 13.92 1.14 10.94
CA CYS A 68 13.16 0.99 12.17
C CYS A 68 13.54 -0.25 12.99
N LYS A 69 13.44 -0.11 14.32
CA LYS A 69 13.54 -1.19 15.28
C LYS A 69 12.52 -0.96 16.40
N ARG A 70 11.56 -1.89 16.57
CA ARG A 70 10.47 -1.76 17.54
C ARG A 70 9.71 -0.43 17.35
N THR A 71 9.85 0.52 18.30
CA THR A 71 9.21 1.85 18.29
C THR A 71 10.10 2.94 17.71
N GLU A 72 11.41 2.72 17.65
CA GLU A 72 12.37 3.67 17.07
C GLU A 72 12.28 3.60 15.54
N ARG A 73 12.21 4.78 14.91
CA ARG A 73 12.12 4.86 13.46
C ARG A 73 12.70 6.16 12.94
N GLU A 74 13.45 6.03 11.86
CA GLU A 74 13.94 7.13 11.05
C GLU A 74 13.17 7.09 9.73
N VAL A 75 12.33 8.08 9.48
CA VAL A 75 11.44 8.12 8.31
C VAL A 75 11.98 9.11 7.29
N ARG A 76 12.06 8.67 6.03
CA ARG A 76 12.46 9.49 4.88
C ARG A 76 11.21 10.11 4.23
N LEU A 77 10.74 11.22 4.78
CA LEU A 77 9.54 11.91 4.28
C LEU A 77 9.71 12.38 2.83
N ASP A 78 10.93 12.74 2.43
CA ASP A 78 11.22 13.19 1.07
C ASP A 78 11.05 12.06 0.04
N THR A 79 11.38 10.83 0.41
CA THR A 79 11.14 9.65 -0.45
C THR A 79 9.64 9.44 -0.68
N PHE A 80 8.83 9.56 0.37
CA PHE A 80 7.37 9.50 0.21
C PHE A 80 6.85 10.65 -0.66
N ASN A 81 7.24 11.89 -0.36
CA ASN A 81 6.77 13.07 -1.09
C ASN A 81 7.31 13.16 -2.53
N GLY A 82 8.44 12.52 -2.81
CA GLY A 82 9.04 12.47 -4.14
C GLY A 82 8.65 11.20 -4.90
N LEU A 83 9.30 10.07 -4.57
CA LEU A 83 9.09 8.80 -5.26
C LEU A 83 7.65 8.31 -5.13
N GLY A 84 7.11 8.29 -3.89
CA GLY A 84 5.75 7.81 -3.63
C GLY A 84 4.70 8.58 -4.42
N VAL A 85 4.78 9.91 -4.44
CA VAL A 85 3.87 10.77 -5.23
C VAL A 85 3.99 10.44 -6.72
N ARG A 86 5.22 10.34 -7.27
CA ARG A 86 5.42 10.00 -8.69
C ARG A 86 4.81 8.65 -9.07
N LEU A 87 4.97 7.64 -8.19
CA LEU A 87 4.43 6.30 -8.44
C LEU A 87 2.89 6.29 -8.43
N ILE A 88 2.25 7.07 -7.55
CA ILE A 88 0.79 7.24 -7.56
C ILE A 88 0.35 7.96 -8.83
N GLN A 89 1.01 9.05 -9.19
CA GLN A 89 0.69 9.87 -10.37
C GLN A 89 1.00 9.19 -11.70
N SER A 90 1.74 8.09 -11.70
CA SER A 90 1.98 7.30 -12.90
C SER A 90 0.73 6.59 -13.42
N ALA A 91 -0.30 6.43 -12.59
CA ALA A 91 -1.53 5.72 -12.93
C ALA A 91 -2.24 6.34 -14.15
N ARG A 92 -2.74 5.46 -15.03
CA ARG A 92 -3.44 5.87 -16.26
C ARG A 92 -4.76 5.11 -16.38
N PRO A 93 -5.77 5.70 -17.06
CA PRO A 93 -6.99 4.99 -17.45
C PRO A 93 -6.66 3.68 -18.18
N GLY A 94 -7.44 2.66 -17.93
CA GLY A 94 -7.17 1.32 -18.46
C GLY A 94 -6.29 0.44 -17.55
N GLY A 95 -5.84 0.97 -16.43
CA GLY A 95 -5.03 0.24 -15.46
C GLY A 95 -5.60 0.27 -14.04
N VAL A 96 -4.86 -0.29 -13.11
CA VAL A 96 -5.19 -0.34 -11.68
C VAL A 96 -4.04 0.22 -10.87
N LEU A 97 -4.32 1.18 -9.99
CA LEU A 97 -3.36 1.70 -9.03
C LEU A 97 -3.32 0.81 -7.80
N VAL A 98 -2.15 0.34 -7.44
CA VAL A 98 -1.91 -0.49 -6.27
C VAL A 98 -0.97 0.19 -5.28
N MET A 99 -1.26 0.04 -3.98
CA MET A 99 -0.46 0.62 -2.88
C MET A 99 -0.29 -0.43 -1.79
N ASP A 100 0.91 -0.99 -1.64
CA ASP A 100 1.21 -1.99 -0.62
C ASP A 100 2.48 -1.61 0.16
N GLU A 101 2.36 -1.13 1.36
CA GLU A 101 1.28 -0.97 2.30
C GLU A 101 1.12 0.52 2.67
N LEU A 102 -0.12 0.99 2.92
CA LEU A 102 -0.36 2.26 3.60
C LEU A 102 -0.28 2.04 5.12
N GLY A 103 0.63 2.73 5.78
CA GLY A 103 0.93 2.59 7.20
C GLY A 103 0.78 3.89 7.98
N PHE A 104 1.45 3.98 9.10
CA PHE A 104 1.46 5.17 9.94
C PHE A 104 2.77 5.99 9.78
N ILE A 105 3.78 5.42 9.12
CA ILE A 105 5.08 6.09 8.95
C ILE A 105 5.00 7.25 7.96
N GLU A 106 4.06 7.22 7.03
CA GLU A 106 3.82 8.27 6.03
C GLU A 106 3.08 9.50 6.57
N THR A 107 2.58 9.48 7.79
CA THR A 107 1.70 10.54 8.35
C THR A 107 2.28 11.94 8.22
N GLY A 108 3.61 12.10 8.33
CA GLY A 108 4.31 13.37 8.11
C GLY A 108 4.54 13.76 6.65
N ALA A 109 4.33 12.85 5.70
CA ALA A 109 4.54 13.08 4.26
C ALA A 109 3.30 13.72 3.63
N VAL A 110 3.12 15.02 3.82
CA VAL A 110 1.89 15.75 3.48
C VAL A 110 1.51 15.63 2.01
N ALA A 111 2.47 15.74 1.09
CA ALA A 111 2.21 15.62 -0.35
C ALA A 111 1.77 14.20 -0.71
N PHE A 112 2.42 13.18 -0.14
CA PHE A 112 2.05 11.79 -0.35
C PHE A 112 0.65 11.48 0.18
N CYS A 113 0.34 11.88 1.43
CA CYS A 113 -0.97 11.67 2.02
C CYS A 113 -2.08 12.33 1.19
N ARG A 114 -1.85 13.56 0.69
CA ARG A 114 -2.80 14.23 -0.20
C ARG A 114 -3.00 13.47 -1.51
N GLU A 115 -1.91 12.96 -2.10
CA GLU A 115 -1.99 12.25 -3.37
C GLU A 115 -2.72 10.91 -3.26
N VAL A 116 -2.61 10.21 -2.12
CA VAL A 116 -3.43 9.03 -1.84
C VAL A 116 -4.92 9.35 -1.92
N PHE A 117 -5.37 10.46 -1.31
CA PHE A 117 -6.77 10.85 -1.37
C PHE A 117 -7.19 11.34 -2.76
N ASN A 118 -6.33 12.07 -3.48
CA ASN A 118 -6.58 12.44 -4.87
C ASN A 118 -6.80 11.19 -5.75
N ALA A 119 -6.01 10.14 -5.52
CA ALA A 119 -6.17 8.88 -6.23
C ALA A 119 -7.50 8.18 -5.90
N PHE A 120 -7.98 8.27 -4.66
CA PHE A 120 -9.28 7.71 -4.25
C PHE A 120 -10.46 8.40 -4.94
N GLU A 121 -10.33 9.69 -5.25
CA GLU A 121 -11.32 10.48 -5.98
C GLU A 121 -11.19 10.33 -7.50
N GLY A 122 -10.05 9.82 -7.96
CA GLY A 122 -9.72 9.70 -9.37
C GLY A 122 -10.50 8.61 -10.12
N PRO A 123 -10.36 8.59 -11.45
CA PRO A 123 -11.06 7.62 -12.31
C PRO A 123 -10.41 6.23 -12.30
N VAL A 124 -9.12 6.12 -11.93
CA VAL A 124 -8.40 4.84 -11.93
C VAL A 124 -8.79 4.01 -10.71
N PRO A 125 -9.14 2.73 -10.88
CA PRO A 125 -9.41 1.85 -9.74
C PRO A 125 -8.21 1.74 -8.81
N VAL A 126 -8.46 1.80 -7.49
CA VAL A 126 -7.42 1.69 -6.46
C VAL A 126 -7.61 0.43 -5.64
N ILE A 127 -6.54 -0.32 -5.43
CA ILE A 127 -6.45 -1.42 -4.47
C ILE A 127 -5.28 -1.13 -3.53
N ALA A 128 -5.54 -1.05 -2.23
CA ALA A 128 -4.48 -0.80 -1.26
C ALA A 128 -4.54 -1.78 -0.09
N THR A 129 -3.38 -2.20 0.38
CA THR A 129 -3.28 -2.79 1.71
C THR A 129 -3.09 -1.68 2.73
N VAL A 130 -3.74 -1.83 3.88
CA VAL A 130 -3.75 -0.82 4.93
C VAL A 130 -3.43 -1.48 6.25
N ARG A 131 -2.49 -0.92 7.00
CA ARG A 131 -2.22 -1.37 8.35
C ARG A 131 -3.39 -1.05 9.27
N GLU A 132 -3.74 -2.00 10.14
CA GLU A 132 -4.73 -1.74 11.18
C GLU A 132 -4.24 -0.62 12.12
N THR A 133 -5.16 0.27 12.50
CA THR A 133 -4.84 1.48 13.26
C THR A 133 -4.21 1.18 14.62
N GLY A 134 -3.23 2.00 14.99
CA GLY A 134 -2.66 2.12 16.33
C GLY A 134 -2.94 3.51 16.91
N PRO A 135 -2.39 3.88 18.06
CA PRO A 135 -2.76 5.11 18.79
C PRO A 135 -2.34 6.45 18.15
N GLU A 136 -1.66 6.45 17.00
CA GLU A 136 -1.17 7.68 16.33
C GLU A 136 -1.60 7.72 14.85
N THR A 137 -2.88 7.86 14.56
CA THR A 137 -3.36 7.36 13.28
C THR A 137 -4.19 8.30 12.43
N GLY A 138 -4.06 9.59 12.61
CA GLY A 138 -4.86 10.59 11.86
C GLY A 138 -4.94 10.37 10.33
N PHE A 139 -3.88 9.89 9.68
CA PHE A 139 -3.90 9.54 8.27
C PHE A 139 -4.64 8.20 8.03
N LEU A 140 -4.27 7.15 8.76
CA LEU A 140 -4.89 5.83 8.59
C LEU A 140 -6.37 5.81 8.96
N ASP A 141 -6.80 6.57 9.98
CA ASP A 141 -8.20 6.70 10.33
C ASP A 141 -9.01 7.31 9.18
N LYS A 142 -8.45 8.34 8.53
CA LYS A 142 -9.06 8.94 7.34
C LYS A 142 -9.09 7.99 6.15
N VAL A 143 -8.03 7.20 5.94
CA VAL A 143 -7.98 6.19 4.88
C VAL A 143 -9.04 5.11 5.12
N GLN A 144 -9.09 4.54 6.33
CA GLN A 144 -10.05 3.48 6.67
C GLN A 144 -11.49 3.98 6.74
N GLY A 145 -11.69 5.24 7.18
CA GLY A 145 -12.99 5.90 7.22
C GLY A 145 -13.36 6.63 5.93
N TYR A 146 -12.62 6.45 4.83
CA TYR A 146 -12.87 7.21 3.61
C TYR A 146 -14.27 6.90 3.04
N PRO A 147 -15.13 7.93 2.84
CA PRO A 147 -16.49 7.73 2.38
C PRO A 147 -16.52 7.05 1.00
N GLY A 148 -17.10 5.89 0.95
CA GLY A 148 -17.20 5.14 -0.30
C GLY A 148 -16.08 4.12 -0.54
N ALA A 149 -15.05 4.03 0.30
CA ALA A 149 -14.15 2.89 0.26
C ALA A 149 -14.85 1.58 0.62
N ARG A 150 -14.40 0.50 0.00
CA ARG A 150 -14.77 -0.86 0.41
C ARG A 150 -13.64 -1.40 1.29
N LEU A 151 -13.88 -1.44 2.59
CA LEU A 151 -12.91 -1.90 3.57
C LEU A 151 -13.13 -3.38 3.88
N TYR A 152 -12.13 -4.20 3.62
CA TYR A 152 -12.08 -5.63 3.90
C TYR A 152 -11.07 -5.92 5.00
N ARG A 153 -11.50 -6.59 6.06
CA ARG A 153 -10.62 -6.93 7.18
C ARG A 153 -10.14 -8.36 7.07
N ILE A 154 -8.81 -8.55 6.94
CA ILE A 154 -8.19 -9.86 6.91
C ILE A 154 -7.77 -10.30 8.32
N THR A 155 -8.09 -11.55 8.65
CA THR A 155 -7.65 -12.27 9.84
C THR A 155 -7.00 -13.59 9.43
N GLU A 156 -6.42 -14.31 10.36
CA GLU A 156 -5.85 -15.64 10.09
C GLU A 156 -6.90 -16.63 9.61
N ASP A 157 -8.13 -16.50 10.11
CA ASP A 157 -9.21 -17.48 9.89
C ASP A 157 -9.97 -17.24 8.58
N ASN A 158 -9.99 -16.00 8.05
CA ASN A 158 -10.85 -15.66 6.90
C ASN A 158 -10.12 -15.51 5.55
N ARG A 159 -8.81 -15.80 5.47
CA ARG A 159 -7.95 -15.51 4.30
C ARG A 159 -8.52 -16.06 2.99
N GLU A 160 -8.91 -17.32 2.97
CA GLU A 160 -9.37 -17.98 1.75
C GLU A 160 -10.79 -17.54 1.34
N GLU A 161 -11.65 -17.28 2.31
CA GLU A 161 -12.98 -16.72 2.04
C GLU A 161 -12.86 -15.30 1.47
N LEU A 162 -12.06 -14.47 2.13
CA LEU A 162 -11.79 -13.10 1.69
C LEU A 162 -11.13 -13.06 0.31
N TYR A 163 -10.21 -13.99 0.01
CA TYR A 163 -9.62 -14.10 -1.31
C TYR A 163 -10.68 -14.33 -2.39
N LYS A 164 -11.61 -15.27 -2.17
CA LYS A 164 -12.68 -15.57 -3.13
C LYS A 164 -13.61 -14.37 -3.34
N GLU A 165 -13.97 -13.69 -2.26
CA GLU A 165 -14.79 -12.49 -2.32
C GLU A 165 -14.10 -11.38 -3.11
N LEU A 166 -12.85 -11.05 -2.76
CA LEU A 166 -12.07 -10.02 -3.42
C LEU A 166 -11.79 -10.37 -4.89
N LEU A 167 -11.55 -11.63 -5.20
CA LEU A 167 -11.37 -12.10 -6.57
C LEU A 167 -12.60 -11.80 -7.45
N PHE A 168 -13.80 -12.02 -6.91
CA PHE A 168 -15.03 -11.65 -7.58
C PHE A 168 -15.14 -10.15 -7.81
N VAL A 169 -14.79 -9.35 -6.78
CA VAL A 169 -14.82 -7.87 -6.84
C VAL A 169 -13.85 -7.34 -7.88
N ILE A 170 -12.58 -7.80 -7.87
CA ILE A 170 -11.55 -7.30 -8.79
C ILE A 170 -11.80 -7.70 -10.25
N ARG A 171 -12.40 -8.87 -10.50
CA ARG A 171 -12.82 -9.28 -11.85
C ARG A 171 -13.94 -8.41 -12.41
N GLY A 172 -14.68 -7.74 -11.57
CA GLY A 172 -15.71 -6.75 -11.94
C GLY A 172 -15.14 -5.33 -12.15
N LEU A 173 -13.87 -5.10 -11.87
CA LEU A 173 -13.24 -3.81 -12.17
C LEU A 173 -13.22 -3.60 -13.68
N LYS A 174 -13.69 -2.42 -14.10
CA LYS A 174 -13.56 -1.94 -15.48
C LYS A 174 -12.45 -0.87 -15.43
N PRO A 175 -11.19 -1.24 -15.68
CA PRO A 175 -10.08 -0.31 -15.69
C PRO A 175 -10.14 0.64 -16.87
#